data_4fbe5524c1f23df9ff49b92205a7c8bc
#
_entry.id   4fbe5524c1f23df9ff49b92205a7c8bc
#
_cell.length_a   1.000
_cell.length_b   1.000
_cell.length_c   1.000
_cell.angle_alpha   90.00
_cell.angle_beta   90.00
_cell.angle_gamma   90.00
#
_symmetry.space_group_name_H-M   'P 1'
#
loop_
_entity.id
_entity.type
_entity.pdbx_description
1 polymer ?
#
loop_
_entity_poly.entity_id
_entity_poly.type
_entity_poly.pdbx_seq_one_letter_code
_entity_poly.pdbx_strand_id
1 'polypeptide(L)'
;MAKEMIAMLLAGGQGSRLYALTQKLAKPAVPFGGKYRIIDFPLSNCVNSGIDTVGILTQYQPLVLNEYIGNGQPWDLDRLHGGVHVLPPYQQASGSDWYKGTANAIYQNISFIERYNPQYVIILSGDQICKQDYSDFLRFHKEKGAEFSVAVMEVPWDEASRFGLMVADEDSRITEFQEKPKNPKSNLASMGIYIFNWDILKKYLIEDEADPNSQNNFGNNIIPNLLRDGRNMYAYRFDGYWKDVGTISSLWEANMEVLDPEHSGINLFDENWKIYSRNSGMTGHRIGADAEVENSMITDGCRIHGTVKHSILFAGVSVEPGAVVEDAVVMGGTVIKAGAQVRHCIIAENVVIGENAVVGEALSEGGKGVATVGAGVYIGDNAKIGPNAMVSENVKGGEEQW
;
A
#
# COMPACT_ATOMS: atom_id res chain seq x y z
N MET A 1 10.40 11.65 26.53
CA MET A 1 11.49 10.66 26.64
C MET A 1 12.14 10.55 25.28
N ALA A 2 13.46 10.52 25.21
CA ALA A 2 14.16 10.30 23.96
C ALA A 2 13.83 8.89 23.42
N LYS A 3 13.60 8.80 22.11
CA LYS A 3 13.38 7.53 21.40
C LYS A 3 14.62 7.21 20.58
N GLU A 4 14.98 5.93 20.47
CA GLU A 4 16.10 5.57 19.61
C GLU A 4 15.76 5.85 18.14
N MET A 5 14.59 5.36 17.68
CA MET A 5 14.08 5.56 16.32
C MET A 5 12.58 5.87 16.36
N ILE A 6 12.12 6.76 15.47
CA ILE A 6 10.70 6.99 15.18
C ILE A 6 10.44 6.78 13.68
N ALA A 7 9.20 6.51 13.33
CA ALA A 7 8.79 6.33 11.94
C ALA A 7 8.04 7.55 11.41
N MET A 8 8.34 7.92 10.16
CA MET A 8 7.61 8.90 9.37
C MET A 8 7.06 8.21 8.12
N LEU A 9 5.74 8.01 8.09
CA LEU A 9 5.04 7.24 7.05
C LEU A 9 4.42 8.18 6.03
N LEU A 10 4.92 8.15 4.81
CA LEU A 10 4.43 8.94 3.68
C LEU A 10 3.14 8.31 3.13
N ALA A 11 2.00 8.91 3.44
CA ALA A 11 0.66 8.42 3.10
C ALA A 11 -0.16 9.43 2.26
N GLY A 12 0.49 10.41 1.66
CA GLY A 12 -0.14 11.52 0.92
C GLY A 12 -0.33 11.29 -0.59
N GLY A 13 0.08 10.16 -1.13
CA GLY A 13 0.03 9.88 -2.57
C GLY A 13 -1.38 9.76 -3.14
N GLN A 14 -1.62 10.38 -4.31
CA GLN A 14 -2.92 10.39 -4.99
C GLN A 14 -3.35 9.01 -5.52
N GLY A 15 -2.38 8.13 -5.87
CA GLY A 15 -2.69 6.80 -6.41
C GLY A 15 -3.40 6.81 -7.76
N SER A 16 -3.12 7.80 -8.62
CA SER A 16 -3.81 8.03 -9.89
C SER A 16 -3.86 6.81 -10.83
N ARG A 17 -2.89 5.90 -10.74
CA ARG A 17 -2.82 4.67 -11.54
C ARG A 17 -3.78 3.57 -11.09
N LEU A 18 -4.45 3.73 -9.94
CA LEU A 18 -5.52 2.85 -9.47
C LEU A 18 -6.92 3.36 -9.85
N TYR A 19 -6.98 4.47 -10.58
CA TYR A 19 -8.18 5.03 -11.22
C TYR A 19 -9.44 4.98 -10.36
N ALA A 20 -10.43 4.15 -10.74
CA ALA A 20 -11.73 4.04 -10.09
C ALA A 20 -11.65 3.68 -8.59
N LEU A 21 -10.59 3.01 -8.16
CA LEU A 21 -10.39 2.62 -6.76
C LEU A 21 -9.94 3.78 -5.86
N THR A 22 -9.29 4.81 -6.44
CA THR A 22 -8.71 5.92 -5.68
C THR A 22 -9.35 7.28 -5.95
N GLN A 23 -10.49 7.33 -6.61
CA GLN A 23 -11.21 8.59 -6.83
C GLN A 23 -11.63 9.29 -5.52
N LYS A 24 -12.02 8.50 -4.52
CA LYS A 24 -12.50 8.99 -3.21
C LYS A 24 -11.67 8.46 -2.03
N LEU A 25 -10.54 7.82 -2.31
CA LEU A 25 -9.76 7.07 -1.34
C LEU A 25 -8.26 7.30 -1.58
N ALA A 26 -7.51 7.60 -0.53
CA ALA A 26 -6.05 7.63 -0.61
C ALA A 26 -5.50 6.20 -0.84
N LYS A 27 -4.44 6.04 -1.63
CA LYS A 27 -3.84 4.72 -1.94
C LYS A 27 -3.56 3.87 -0.69
N PRO A 28 -3.01 4.40 0.42
CA PRO A 28 -2.77 3.60 1.63
C PRO A 28 -4.04 3.01 2.27
N ALA A 29 -5.22 3.58 1.98
CA ALA A 29 -6.50 3.10 2.49
C ALA A 29 -7.18 2.05 1.60
N VAL A 30 -6.58 1.69 0.46
CA VAL A 30 -7.13 0.66 -0.43
C VAL A 30 -7.16 -0.70 0.28
N PRO A 31 -8.28 -1.44 0.23
CA PRO A 31 -8.40 -2.77 0.82
C PRO A 31 -7.46 -3.80 0.16
N PHE A 32 -6.92 -4.71 0.98
CA PHE A 32 -5.99 -5.75 0.58
C PHE A 32 -6.17 -7.04 1.40
N GLY A 33 -6.03 -8.22 0.77
CA GLY A 33 -5.97 -9.51 1.46
C GLY A 33 -7.22 -9.86 2.29
N GLY A 34 -8.39 -9.42 1.87
CA GLY A 34 -9.69 -9.74 2.48
C GLY A 34 -10.04 -8.96 3.74
N LYS A 35 -9.06 -8.58 4.55
CA LYS A 35 -9.28 -7.95 5.86
C LYS A 35 -8.56 -6.62 6.02
N TYR A 36 -7.42 -6.45 5.37
CA TYR A 36 -6.46 -5.37 5.60
C TYR A 36 -6.69 -4.19 4.66
N ARG A 37 -6.00 -3.08 4.96
CA ARG A 37 -5.69 -2.01 4.03
C ARG A 37 -4.17 -1.95 3.85
N ILE A 38 -3.69 -1.36 2.76
CA ILE A 38 -2.25 -1.28 2.47
C ILE A 38 -1.46 -0.70 3.66
N ILE A 39 -2.00 0.31 4.33
CA ILE A 39 -1.34 0.97 5.48
C ILE A 39 -1.14 0.06 6.70
N ASP A 40 -1.90 -1.04 6.82
CA ASP A 40 -1.76 -1.97 7.94
C ASP A 40 -0.37 -2.63 7.97
N PHE A 41 0.24 -2.82 6.80
CA PHE A 41 1.55 -3.45 6.68
C PHE A 41 2.67 -2.60 7.31
N PRO A 42 2.92 -1.35 6.88
CA PRO A 42 3.96 -0.55 7.50
C PRO A 42 3.68 -0.24 8.98
N LEU A 43 2.42 -0.08 9.40
CA LEU A 43 2.08 0.11 10.82
C LEU A 43 2.38 -1.15 11.64
N SER A 44 2.02 -2.34 11.14
CA SER A 44 2.31 -3.61 11.80
C SER A 44 3.81 -3.89 11.84
N ASN A 45 4.52 -3.61 10.76
CA ASN A 45 5.98 -3.73 10.75
C ASN A 45 6.63 -2.81 11.80
N CYS A 46 6.14 -1.56 11.96
CA CYS A 46 6.62 -0.66 13.03
C CYS A 46 6.48 -1.31 14.41
N VAL A 47 5.28 -1.78 14.74
CA VAL A 47 4.99 -2.35 16.06
C VAL A 47 5.79 -3.63 16.30
N ASN A 48 5.81 -4.53 15.33
CA ASN A 48 6.58 -5.78 15.42
C ASN A 48 8.09 -5.53 15.56
N SER A 49 8.59 -4.42 15.02
CA SER A 49 9.99 -3.98 15.15
C SER A 49 10.26 -3.12 16.40
N GLY A 50 9.29 -2.95 17.30
CA GLY A 50 9.44 -2.17 18.52
C GLY A 50 9.39 -0.64 18.33
N ILE A 51 8.98 -0.14 17.16
CA ILE A 51 8.77 1.28 16.89
C ILE A 51 7.37 1.66 17.36
N ASP A 52 7.29 2.44 18.41
CA ASP A 52 6.06 2.83 19.09
C ASP A 52 5.60 4.28 18.81
N THR A 53 6.28 4.98 17.93
CA THR A 53 5.99 6.37 17.57
C THR A 53 6.02 6.53 16.05
N VAL A 54 4.87 6.84 15.48
CA VAL A 54 4.67 6.92 14.03
C VAL A 54 3.96 8.22 13.65
N GLY A 55 4.61 9.06 12.85
CA GLY A 55 3.99 10.21 12.19
C GLY A 55 3.48 9.82 10.81
N ILE A 56 2.19 9.95 10.54
CA ILE A 56 1.59 9.63 9.25
C ILE A 56 1.27 10.91 8.50
N LEU A 57 1.98 11.15 7.39
CA LEU A 57 1.86 12.35 6.57
C LEU A 57 0.76 12.16 5.53
N THR A 58 -0.40 12.77 5.75
CA THR A 58 -1.58 12.65 4.88
C THR A 58 -1.82 13.95 4.12
N GLN A 59 -2.31 13.86 2.88
CA GLN A 59 -2.62 15.04 2.06
C GLN A 59 -3.82 14.82 1.15
N TYR A 60 -3.78 13.80 0.29
CA TYR A 60 -4.84 13.50 -0.66
C TYR A 60 -5.93 12.64 -0.02
N GLN A 61 -7.21 13.03 -0.20
CA GLN A 61 -8.39 12.29 0.31
C GLN A 61 -8.21 11.74 1.73
N PRO A 62 -7.87 12.58 2.73
CA PRO A 62 -7.42 12.10 4.02
C PRO A 62 -8.56 11.55 4.91
N LEU A 63 -9.83 11.86 4.62
CA LEU A 63 -10.94 11.59 5.52
C LEU A 63 -11.06 10.11 5.89
N VAL A 64 -11.18 9.24 4.89
CA VAL A 64 -11.35 7.79 5.11
C VAL A 64 -10.09 7.18 5.75
N LEU A 65 -8.91 7.63 5.33
CA LEU A 65 -7.64 7.16 5.90
C LEU A 65 -7.50 7.58 7.36
N ASN A 66 -7.79 8.84 7.70
CA ASN A 66 -7.71 9.34 9.08
C ASN A 66 -8.73 8.66 10.00
N GLU A 67 -9.97 8.43 9.49
CA GLU A 67 -10.99 7.68 10.23
C GLU A 67 -10.55 6.23 10.47
N TYR A 68 -9.92 5.61 9.47
CA TYR A 68 -9.41 4.24 9.58
C TYR A 68 -8.29 4.13 10.60
N ILE A 69 -7.32 5.04 10.57
CA ILE A 69 -6.21 5.08 11.54
C ILE A 69 -6.74 5.34 12.96
N GLY A 70 -7.68 6.28 13.11
CA GLY A 70 -8.20 6.69 14.41
C GLY A 70 -7.08 7.08 15.37
N ASN A 71 -7.10 6.51 16.58
CA ASN A 71 -6.06 6.69 17.59
C ASN A 71 -4.92 5.64 17.55
N GLY A 72 -4.97 4.68 16.59
CA GLY A 72 -3.95 3.65 16.47
C GLY A 72 -4.15 2.39 17.31
N GLN A 73 -5.27 2.26 18.00
CA GLN A 73 -5.56 1.12 18.89
C GLN A 73 -5.44 -0.25 18.21
N PRO A 74 -5.85 -0.46 16.95
CA PRO A 74 -5.69 -1.76 16.30
C PRO A 74 -4.23 -2.25 16.20
N TRP A 75 -3.28 -1.33 16.19
CA TRP A 75 -1.82 -1.60 16.08
C TRP A 75 -1.08 -1.40 17.41
N ASP A 76 -1.77 -1.27 18.56
CA ASP A 76 -1.15 -0.93 19.85
C ASP A 76 -0.34 0.39 19.79
N LEU A 77 -0.83 1.34 19.01
CA LEU A 77 -0.23 2.68 18.83
C LEU A 77 -1.06 3.81 19.45
N ASP A 78 -1.95 3.52 20.42
CA ASP A 78 -2.72 4.47 21.21
C ASP A 78 -2.03 4.82 22.53
N ARG A 79 -0.71 5.03 22.50
CA ARG A 79 0.14 5.15 23.69
C ARG A 79 0.13 6.57 24.27
N LEU A 80 0.29 6.68 25.60
CA LEU A 80 0.40 7.96 26.29
C LEU A 80 1.64 8.77 25.85
N HIS A 81 2.76 8.09 25.56
CA HIS A 81 4.01 8.69 25.12
C HIS A 81 4.49 8.01 23.85
N GLY A 82 4.24 8.61 22.73
CA GLY A 82 4.43 8.03 21.39
C GLY A 82 3.07 7.79 20.71
N GLY A 83 2.92 6.63 20.08
CA GLY A 83 1.72 6.26 19.35
C GLY A 83 1.67 6.83 17.94
N VAL A 84 0.50 6.69 17.30
CA VAL A 84 0.29 7.20 15.94
C VAL A 84 -0.18 8.65 15.98
N HIS A 85 0.37 9.46 15.09
CA HIS A 85 -0.01 10.86 14.89
C HIS A 85 -0.27 11.12 13.41
N VAL A 86 -1.47 11.56 13.08
CA VAL A 86 -1.78 11.99 11.72
C VAL A 86 -1.31 13.43 11.55
N LEU A 87 -0.47 13.67 10.55
CA LEU A 87 0.21 14.93 10.28
C LEU A 87 -0.22 15.45 8.89
N PRO A 88 -1.32 16.20 8.80
CA PRO A 88 -1.69 16.88 7.57
C PRO A 88 -0.84 18.14 7.39
N PRO A 89 -0.70 18.67 6.16
CA PRO A 89 -0.15 20.02 5.96
C PRO A 89 -1.00 21.04 6.73
N TYR A 90 -0.35 22.06 7.28
CA TYR A 90 -1.01 23.07 8.14
C TYR A 90 -0.58 24.48 7.80
N GLN A 91 -1.43 25.45 8.15
CA GLN A 91 -1.13 26.86 7.96
C GLN A 91 -0.13 27.33 9.02
N GLN A 92 0.97 27.93 8.55
CA GLN A 92 1.94 28.63 9.38
C GLN A 92 1.67 30.15 9.34
N ALA A 93 2.29 30.90 10.26
CA ALA A 93 2.17 32.35 10.27
C ALA A 93 2.69 33.02 8.97
N SER A 94 3.59 32.36 8.27
CA SER A 94 4.16 32.78 6.98
C SER A 94 3.32 32.37 5.75
N GLY A 95 2.25 31.60 5.91
CA GLY A 95 1.41 31.07 4.85
C GLY A 95 1.01 29.63 5.05
N SER A 96 0.24 29.05 4.11
CA SER A 96 -0.12 27.64 4.10
C SER A 96 0.37 27.02 2.79
N ASP A 97 1.18 25.98 2.89
CA ASP A 97 1.62 25.22 1.74
C ASP A 97 1.26 23.75 1.89
N TRP A 98 0.70 23.18 0.82
CA TRP A 98 0.63 21.74 0.68
C TRP A 98 2.04 21.14 0.69
N TYR A 99 2.17 19.84 1.01
CA TYR A 99 3.45 19.16 0.85
C TYR A 99 3.87 19.21 -0.62
N LYS A 100 4.97 19.89 -0.90
CA LYS A 100 5.50 20.09 -2.26
C LYS A 100 6.11 18.80 -2.82
N GLY A 101 6.56 17.91 -1.93
CA GLY A 101 7.18 16.63 -2.25
C GLY A 101 7.45 15.82 -0.99
N THR A 102 8.05 14.65 -1.16
CA THR A 102 8.28 13.71 -0.06
C THR A 102 9.27 14.23 0.99
N ALA A 103 10.31 14.97 0.58
CA ALA A 103 11.26 15.61 1.50
C ALA A 103 10.62 16.81 2.23
N ASN A 104 9.85 17.64 1.52
CA ASN A 104 9.15 18.76 2.12
C ASN A 104 8.11 18.31 3.16
N ALA A 105 7.45 17.15 2.96
CA ALA A 105 6.53 16.60 3.94
C ALA A 105 7.24 16.31 5.28
N ILE A 106 8.46 15.78 5.25
CA ILE A 106 9.26 15.58 6.46
C ILE A 106 9.75 16.92 7.03
N TYR A 107 10.22 17.83 6.17
CA TYR A 107 10.68 19.15 6.58
C TYR A 107 9.62 19.92 7.38
N GLN A 108 8.38 19.98 6.90
CA GLN A 108 7.28 20.66 7.60
C GLN A 108 6.99 20.05 8.98
N ASN A 109 7.42 18.82 9.24
CA ASN A 109 7.19 18.09 10.48
C ASN A 109 8.46 17.89 11.35
N ILE A 110 9.52 18.67 11.12
CA ILE A 110 10.74 18.64 11.94
C ILE A 110 10.42 18.82 13.42
N SER A 111 9.51 19.75 13.78
CA SER A 111 9.12 20.01 15.17
C SER A 111 8.44 18.81 15.84
N PHE A 112 7.71 17.98 15.09
CA PHE A 112 7.16 16.72 15.58
C PHE A 112 8.29 15.73 15.91
N ILE A 113 9.26 15.57 15.02
CA ILE A 113 10.40 14.66 15.23
C ILE A 113 11.24 15.11 16.43
N GLU A 114 11.55 16.39 16.52
CA GLU A 114 12.34 16.97 17.63
C GLU A 114 11.71 16.79 19.01
N ARG A 115 10.38 16.72 19.10
CA ARG A 115 9.68 16.43 20.36
C ARG A 115 10.15 15.13 21.01
N TYR A 116 10.54 14.14 20.20
CA TYR A 116 11.01 12.83 20.65
C TYR A 116 12.53 12.72 20.71
N ASN A 117 13.27 13.68 20.15
CA ASN A 117 14.74 13.72 20.09
C ASN A 117 15.34 12.35 19.72
N PRO A 118 14.95 11.76 18.57
CA PRO A 118 15.44 10.45 18.16
C PRO A 118 16.87 10.52 17.64
N GLN A 119 17.59 9.41 17.72
CA GLN A 119 18.88 9.27 17.06
C GLN A 119 18.70 8.96 15.57
N TYR A 120 17.69 8.13 15.27
CA TYR A 120 17.36 7.68 13.92
C TYR A 120 15.92 7.99 13.55
N VAL A 121 15.70 8.22 12.25
CA VAL A 121 14.35 8.35 11.68
C VAL A 121 14.24 7.35 10.53
N ILE A 122 13.22 6.49 10.59
CA ILE A 122 12.85 5.65 9.46
C ILE A 122 11.74 6.34 8.65
N ILE A 123 11.97 6.49 7.36
CA ILE A 123 10.99 7.00 6.39
C ILE A 123 10.38 5.79 5.68
N LEU A 124 9.06 5.72 5.68
CA LEU A 124 8.30 4.60 5.14
C LEU A 124 7.37 5.08 4.02
N SER A 125 7.20 4.26 2.99
CA SER A 125 6.13 4.44 2.01
C SER A 125 4.88 3.69 2.45
N GLY A 126 3.73 4.36 2.37
CA GLY A 126 2.42 3.80 2.77
C GLY A 126 1.68 3.10 1.64
N ASP A 127 2.35 2.71 0.56
CA ASP A 127 1.72 2.28 -0.69
C ASP A 127 2.22 0.94 -1.24
N GLN A 128 2.83 0.12 -0.40
CA GLN A 128 3.41 -1.17 -0.75
C GLN A 128 3.09 -2.26 0.27
N ILE A 129 3.17 -3.50 -0.15
CA ILE A 129 2.96 -4.68 0.68
C ILE A 129 4.29 -5.35 0.95
N CYS A 130 4.70 -5.42 2.22
CA CYS A 130 5.86 -6.20 2.67
C CYS A 130 5.74 -6.57 4.16
N LYS A 131 6.41 -7.62 4.56
CA LYS A 131 6.62 -8.00 5.96
C LYS A 131 8.12 -7.83 6.25
N GLN A 132 8.49 -6.78 6.97
CA GLN A 132 9.90 -6.43 7.19
C GLN A 132 10.15 -6.07 8.65
N ASP A 133 11.20 -6.67 9.24
CA ASP A 133 11.73 -6.26 10.53
C ASP A 133 12.64 -5.04 10.38
N TYR A 134 12.16 -3.90 10.86
CA TYR A 134 12.94 -2.66 10.85
C TYR A 134 14.03 -2.64 11.92
N SER A 135 13.99 -3.53 12.93
CA SER A 135 15.05 -3.64 13.92
C SER A 135 16.32 -4.27 13.32
N ASP A 136 16.17 -5.23 12.41
CA ASP A 136 17.28 -5.81 11.64
C ASP A 136 17.88 -4.78 10.69
N PHE A 137 17.04 -3.99 10.05
CA PHE A 137 17.48 -2.90 9.18
C PHE A 137 18.25 -1.82 9.98
N LEU A 138 17.78 -1.45 11.19
CA LEU A 138 18.47 -0.52 12.06
C LEU A 138 19.82 -1.10 12.56
N ARG A 139 19.86 -2.39 12.87
CA ARG A 139 21.12 -3.06 13.25
C ARG A 139 22.15 -2.97 12.13
N PHE A 140 21.78 -3.30 10.90
CA PHE A 140 22.63 -3.13 9.72
C PHE A 140 23.14 -1.69 9.58
N HIS A 141 22.25 -0.69 9.70
CA HIS A 141 22.59 0.72 9.63
C HIS A 141 23.68 1.10 10.63
N LYS A 142 23.56 0.63 11.88
CA LYS A 142 24.55 0.84 12.94
C LYS A 142 25.86 0.13 12.68
N GLU A 143 25.83 -1.13 12.28
CA GLU A 143 27.02 -1.96 12.01
C GLU A 143 27.88 -1.38 10.87
N LYS A 144 27.23 -0.80 9.85
CA LYS A 144 27.92 -0.12 8.75
C LYS A 144 28.40 1.30 9.10
N GLY A 145 28.05 1.84 10.27
CA GLY A 145 28.31 3.24 10.58
C GLY A 145 27.69 4.18 9.56
N ALA A 146 26.51 3.81 9.07
CA ALA A 146 25.81 4.54 8.02
C ALA A 146 25.27 5.87 8.53
N GLU A 147 25.21 6.87 7.64
CA GLU A 147 24.45 8.11 7.82
C GLU A 147 23.09 8.04 7.12
N PHE A 148 23.02 7.21 6.07
CA PHE A 148 21.84 6.86 5.31
C PHE A 148 21.87 5.38 4.93
N SER A 149 20.76 4.69 5.08
CA SER A 149 20.56 3.36 4.53
C SER A 149 19.21 3.25 3.84
N VAL A 150 19.17 2.51 2.75
CA VAL A 150 17.94 2.23 1.99
C VAL A 150 17.71 0.73 1.89
N ALA A 151 16.48 0.29 2.15
CA ALA A 151 16.08 -1.07 1.84
C ALA A 151 15.90 -1.22 0.32
N VAL A 152 16.51 -2.26 -0.24
CA VAL A 152 16.52 -2.53 -1.67
C VAL A 152 16.18 -3.99 -1.95
N MET A 153 15.60 -4.22 -3.14
CA MET A 153 15.31 -5.56 -3.65
C MET A 153 15.71 -5.66 -5.12
N GLU A 154 16.17 -6.83 -5.54
CA GLU A 154 16.40 -7.11 -6.95
C GLU A 154 15.06 -7.33 -7.66
N VAL A 155 14.81 -6.56 -8.71
CA VAL A 155 13.61 -6.66 -9.55
C VAL A 155 13.98 -7.17 -10.95
N PRO A 156 13.02 -7.72 -11.71
CA PRO A 156 13.23 -8.04 -13.13
C PRO A 156 13.73 -6.81 -13.89
N TRP A 157 14.66 -7.01 -14.84
CA TRP A 157 15.31 -5.91 -15.57
C TRP A 157 14.32 -5.08 -16.41
N ASP A 158 13.26 -5.68 -16.91
CA ASP A 158 12.19 -5.02 -17.65
C ASP A 158 11.33 -4.09 -16.77
N GLU A 159 11.27 -4.35 -15.46
CA GLU A 159 10.59 -3.50 -14.49
C GLU A 159 11.49 -2.43 -13.85
N ALA A 160 12.80 -2.59 -13.94
CA ALA A 160 13.77 -1.75 -13.22
C ALA A 160 13.57 -0.25 -13.47
N SER A 161 13.23 0.15 -14.69
CA SER A 161 13.00 1.57 -15.06
C SER A 161 11.84 2.25 -14.31
N ARG A 162 11.01 1.50 -13.57
CA ARG A 162 9.90 2.04 -12.78
C ARG A 162 10.34 2.59 -11.42
N PHE A 163 11.54 2.22 -10.97
CA PHE A 163 12.02 2.46 -9.61
C PHE A 163 13.25 3.38 -9.57
N GLY A 164 13.51 3.96 -8.42
CA GLY A 164 14.82 4.48 -8.08
C GLY A 164 15.79 3.31 -7.88
N LEU A 165 16.91 3.31 -8.58
CA LEU A 165 17.87 2.21 -8.60
C LEU A 165 19.17 2.57 -7.91
N MET A 166 19.67 1.67 -7.07
CA MET A 166 20.96 1.80 -6.40
C MET A 166 22.02 0.98 -7.12
N VAL A 167 23.21 1.55 -7.30
CA VAL A 167 24.40 0.80 -7.62
C VAL A 167 25.24 0.74 -6.35
N ALA A 168 25.53 -0.47 -5.87
CA ALA A 168 26.30 -0.69 -4.66
C ALA A 168 27.50 -1.59 -4.93
N ASP A 169 28.58 -1.40 -4.16
CA ASP A 169 29.75 -2.24 -4.18
C ASP A 169 29.56 -3.54 -3.37
N GLU A 170 30.62 -4.35 -3.25
CA GLU A 170 30.61 -5.63 -2.52
C GLU A 170 30.28 -5.46 -1.02
N ASP A 171 30.64 -4.31 -0.43
CA ASP A 171 30.34 -3.97 0.96
C ASP A 171 28.95 -3.37 1.16
N SER A 172 28.13 -3.35 0.10
CA SER A 172 26.81 -2.71 0.06
C SER A 172 26.85 -1.18 0.16
N ARG A 173 27.99 -0.52 -0.03
CA ARG A 173 28.11 0.93 -0.09
C ARG A 173 27.54 1.43 -1.42
N ILE A 174 26.66 2.42 -1.36
CA ILE A 174 26.04 3.01 -2.55
C ILE A 174 27.06 3.90 -3.26
N THR A 175 27.29 3.62 -4.53
CA THR A 175 28.23 4.35 -5.40
C THR A 175 27.52 5.22 -6.45
N GLU A 176 26.29 4.83 -6.86
CA GLU A 176 25.47 5.60 -7.80
C GLU A 176 23.98 5.40 -7.47
N PHE A 177 23.19 6.42 -7.79
CA PHE A 177 21.73 6.39 -7.73
C PHE A 177 21.12 6.90 -9.04
N GLN A 178 20.08 6.23 -9.51
CA GLN A 178 19.36 6.59 -10.73
C GLN A 178 17.85 6.62 -10.46
N GLU A 179 17.23 7.79 -10.55
CA GLU A 179 15.77 7.92 -10.40
C GLU A 179 15.06 7.58 -11.71
N LYS A 180 14.37 6.44 -11.74
CA LYS A 180 13.56 5.95 -12.86
C LYS A 180 14.25 6.08 -14.23
N PRO A 181 15.43 5.51 -14.41
CA PRO A 181 16.23 5.70 -15.62
C PRO A 181 15.62 4.95 -16.81
N LYS A 182 15.73 5.53 -18.01
CA LYS A 182 15.34 4.84 -19.25
C LYS A 182 16.26 3.65 -19.58
N ASN A 183 17.52 3.75 -19.20
CA ASN A 183 18.53 2.69 -19.38
C ASN A 183 19.13 2.35 -18.02
N PRO A 184 18.57 1.38 -17.28
CA PRO A 184 19.02 1.02 -15.96
C PRO A 184 20.42 0.41 -15.97
N LYS A 185 21.29 0.83 -15.05
CA LYS A 185 22.62 0.24 -14.81
C LYS A 185 22.58 -0.85 -13.74
N SER A 186 21.50 -0.92 -12.98
CA SER A 186 21.28 -1.88 -11.92
C SER A 186 19.80 -2.27 -11.90
N ASN A 187 19.48 -3.42 -11.35
CA ASN A 187 18.12 -3.83 -11.04
C ASN A 187 17.84 -3.83 -9.53
N LEU A 188 18.71 -3.19 -8.74
CA LEU A 188 18.58 -3.08 -7.29
C LEU A 188 17.64 -1.90 -6.96
N ALA A 189 16.36 -2.19 -6.87
CA ALA A 189 15.31 -1.21 -6.69
C ALA A 189 15.20 -0.74 -5.24
N SER A 190 15.08 0.57 -5.05
CA SER A 190 14.74 1.16 -3.76
C SER A 190 13.28 0.82 -3.40
N MET A 191 13.09 0.28 -2.21
CA MET A 191 11.76 0.03 -1.66
C MET A 191 11.08 1.31 -1.13
N GLY A 192 11.77 2.47 -1.17
CA GLY A 192 11.24 3.69 -0.56
C GLY A 192 11.21 3.64 0.98
N ILE A 193 12.02 2.77 1.56
CA ILE A 193 12.19 2.62 3.01
C ILE A 193 13.62 3.02 3.34
N TYR A 194 13.77 4.09 4.16
CA TYR A 194 15.05 4.71 4.45
C TYR A 194 15.28 4.85 5.96
N ILE A 195 16.50 4.60 6.43
CA ILE A 195 16.93 5.00 7.78
C ILE A 195 17.99 6.10 7.63
N PHE A 196 17.80 7.16 8.41
CA PHE A 196 18.73 8.29 8.50
C PHE A 196 19.16 8.53 9.95
N ASN A 197 20.39 8.97 10.13
CA ASN A 197 20.75 9.74 11.31
C ASN A 197 19.96 11.04 11.31
N TRP A 198 19.28 11.36 12.41
CA TRP A 198 18.36 12.50 12.44
C TRP A 198 19.06 13.85 12.18
N ASP A 199 20.21 14.07 12.76
CA ASP A 199 21.00 15.29 12.57
C ASP A 199 21.37 15.52 11.11
N ILE A 200 21.73 14.45 10.40
CA ILE A 200 22.06 14.48 8.96
C ILE A 200 20.80 14.79 8.15
N LEU A 201 19.72 14.02 8.35
CA LEU A 201 18.47 14.26 7.62
C LEU A 201 17.97 15.68 7.79
N LYS A 202 17.91 16.18 9.05
CA LYS A 202 17.46 17.53 9.37
C LYS A 202 18.25 18.60 8.60
N LYS A 203 19.58 18.46 8.55
CA LYS A 203 20.45 19.38 7.82
C LYS A 203 20.04 19.45 6.33
N TYR A 204 19.98 18.30 5.68
CA TYR A 204 19.66 18.23 4.25
C TYR A 204 18.22 18.69 3.93
N LEU A 205 17.25 18.44 4.80
CA LEU A 205 15.89 18.96 4.64
C LEU A 205 15.82 20.48 4.68
N ILE A 206 16.58 21.12 5.59
CA ILE A 206 16.65 22.58 5.70
C ILE A 206 17.34 23.19 4.46
N GLU A 207 18.44 22.59 4.02
CA GLU A 207 19.17 23.01 2.82
C GLU A 207 18.32 22.86 1.55
N ASP A 208 17.58 21.74 1.43
CA ASP A 208 16.69 21.44 0.31
C ASP A 208 15.51 22.43 0.20
N GLU A 209 14.87 22.77 1.32
CA GLU A 209 13.78 23.76 1.34
C GLU A 209 14.26 25.17 1.00
N ALA A 210 15.50 25.48 1.31
CA ALA A 210 16.10 26.77 0.97
C ALA A 210 16.50 26.91 -0.52
N ASP A 211 16.57 25.79 -1.26
CA ASP A 211 16.90 25.80 -2.68
C ASP A 211 15.64 26.00 -3.54
N PRO A 212 15.49 27.15 -4.23
CA PRO A 212 14.32 27.43 -5.06
C PRO A 212 14.18 26.51 -6.28
N ASN A 213 15.24 25.77 -6.64
CA ASN A 213 15.24 24.83 -7.77
C ASN A 213 14.95 23.41 -7.32
N SER A 214 14.82 23.15 -6.02
CA SER A 214 14.52 21.83 -5.50
C SER A 214 13.11 21.36 -5.92
N GLN A 215 13.00 20.07 -6.21
CA GLN A 215 11.73 19.37 -6.38
C GLN A 215 11.17 18.86 -5.05
N ASN A 216 11.88 19.08 -3.95
CA ASN A 216 11.51 18.67 -2.59
C ASN A 216 11.27 17.16 -2.42
N ASN A 217 12.02 16.33 -3.12
CA ASN A 217 11.88 14.87 -3.12
C ASN A 217 13.17 14.16 -2.67
N PHE A 218 13.01 13.02 -2.01
CA PHE A 218 14.16 12.20 -1.63
C PHE A 218 14.96 11.74 -2.85
N GLY A 219 14.32 11.18 -3.88
CA GLY A 219 14.98 10.65 -5.08
C GLY A 219 15.66 11.72 -5.92
N ASN A 220 15.05 12.90 -6.09
CA ASN A 220 15.58 13.93 -6.97
C ASN A 220 16.57 14.87 -6.28
N ASN A 221 16.51 14.99 -4.97
CA ASN A 221 17.29 16.01 -4.24
C ASN A 221 18.11 15.42 -3.08
N ILE A 222 17.46 14.86 -2.06
CA ILE A 222 18.15 14.43 -0.82
C ILE A 222 19.22 13.37 -1.10
N ILE A 223 18.84 12.26 -1.76
CA ILE A 223 19.75 11.13 -2.04
C ILE A 223 20.92 11.56 -2.96
N PRO A 224 20.69 12.27 -4.09
CA PRO A 224 21.78 12.79 -4.92
C PRO A 224 22.71 13.76 -4.18
N ASN A 225 22.18 14.62 -3.30
CA ASN A 225 22.98 15.55 -2.52
C ASN A 225 23.88 14.83 -1.51
N LEU A 226 23.33 13.84 -0.79
CA LEU A 226 24.12 12.97 0.12
C LEU A 226 25.25 12.27 -0.61
N LEU A 227 24.96 11.71 -1.79
CA LEU A 227 25.95 11.00 -2.62
C LEU A 227 27.05 11.95 -3.11
N ARG A 228 26.69 13.13 -3.62
CA ARG A 228 27.63 14.16 -4.05
C ARG A 228 28.58 14.58 -2.92
N ASP A 229 28.05 14.70 -1.69
CA ASP A 229 28.81 15.13 -0.53
C ASP A 229 29.62 13.97 0.12
N GLY A 230 29.62 12.77 -0.50
CA GLY A 230 30.42 11.61 -0.08
C GLY A 230 29.99 10.99 1.26
N ARG A 231 28.71 11.13 1.62
CA ARG A 231 28.16 10.57 2.86
C ARG A 231 28.24 9.04 2.91
N ASN A 232 28.21 8.48 4.10
CA ASN A 232 28.21 7.03 4.31
C ASN A 232 26.82 6.45 4.03
N MET A 233 26.63 5.95 2.81
CA MET A 233 25.35 5.47 2.29
C MET A 233 25.41 3.99 1.98
N TYR A 234 24.45 3.20 2.47
CA TYR A 234 24.44 1.76 2.30
C TYR A 234 23.09 1.22 1.84
N ALA A 235 23.14 0.17 1.01
CA ALA A 235 21.97 -0.57 0.52
C ALA A 235 21.76 -1.82 1.38
N TYR A 236 20.65 -1.89 2.11
CA TYR A 236 20.21 -3.07 2.84
C TYR A 236 19.41 -3.98 1.91
N ARG A 237 19.97 -5.12 1.53
CA ARG A 237 19.28 -6.11 0.69
C ARG A 237 18.21 -6.79 1.53
N PHE A 238 16.95 -6.49 1.21
CA PHE A 238 15.80 -7.13 1.81
C PHE A 238 15.56 -8.49 1.14
N ASP A 239 15.40 -9.52 1.96
CA ASP A 239 15.05 -10.88 1.55
C ASP A 239 13.65 -11.19 2.09
N GLY A 240 12.65 -11.18 1.23
CA GLY A 240 11.26 -11.39 1.58
C GLY A 240 10.29 -10.89 0.51
N TYR A 241 9.00 -11.02 0.79
CA TYR A 241 7.98 -10.54 -0.13
C TYR A 241 7.90 -9.01 -0.11
N TRP A 242 7.96 -8.40 -1.29
CA TRP A 242 7.70 -6.99 -1.52
C TRP A 242 6.99 -6.78 -2.85
N LYS A 243 5.90 -6.01 -2.83
CA LYS A 243 5.12 -5.67 -4.03
C LYS A 243 4.68 -4.20 -3.98
N ASP A 244 5.03 -3.42 -5.02
CA ASP A 244 4.39 -2.13 -5.29
C ASP A 244 3.02 -2.37 -5.93
N VAL A 245 1.97 -2.16 -5.15
CA VAL A 245 0.58 -2.31 -5.60
C VAL A 245 0.05 -1.02 -6.23
N GLY A 246 0.84 -0.42 -7.09
CA GLY A 246 0.57 0.88 -7.71
C GLY A 246 -0.25 0.85 -8.99
N THR A 247 -0.57 -0.33 -9.53
CA THR A 247 -1.42 -0.51 -10.70
C THR A 247 -2.53 -1.51 -10.41
N ILE A 248 -3.60 -1.51 -11.21
CA ILE A 248 -4.72 -2.46 -11.07
C ILE A 248 -4.22 -3.91 -11.16
N SER A 249 -3.38 -4.22 -12.15
CA SER A 249 -2.84 -5.58 -12.32
C SER A 249 -1.98 -5.98 -11.13
N SER A 250 -1.05 -5.13 -10.66
CA SER A 250 -0.20 -5.47 -9.51
C SER A 250 -0.99 -5.60 -8.21
N LEU A 251 -2.08 -4.82 -8.03
CA LEU A 251 -2.98 -4.97 -6.88
C LEU A 251 -3.76 -6.28 -6.95
N TRP A 252 -4.27 -6.65 -8.12
CA TRP A 252 -4.98 -7.91 -8.32
C TRP A 252 -4.03 -9.10 -8.10
N GLU A 253 -2.87 -9.11 -8.75
CA GLU A 253 -1.85 -10.16 -8.60
C GLU A 253 -1.45 -10.34 -7.13
N ALA A 254 -1.11 -9.25 -6.42
CA ALA A 254 -0.72 -9.31 -5.02
C ALA A 254 -1.83 -9.90 -4.12
N ASN A 255 -3.12 -9.66 -4.45
CA ASN A 255 -4.22 -10.30 -3.75
C ASN A 255 -4.32 -11.79 -4.08
N MET A 256 -4.14 -12.20 -5.35
CA MET A 256 -4.16 -13.62 -5.72
C MET A 256 -2.97 -14.38 -5.10
N GLU A 257 -1.79 -13.76 -5.02
CA GLU A 257 -0.60 -14.31 -4.36
C GLU A 257 -0.85 -14.67 -2.88
N VAL A 258 -1.76 -13.97 -2.19
CA VAL A 258 -2.15 -14.31 -0.80
C VAL A 258 -2.86 -15.66 -0.70
N LEU A 259 -3.49 -16.14 -1.77
CA LEU A 259 -4.16 -17.44 -1.81
C LEU A 259 -3.19 -18.62 -1.98
N ASP A 260 -1.92 -18.35 -2.33
CA ASP A 260 -0.86 -19.34 -2.48
C ASP A 260 0.38 -18.99 -1.63
N PRO A 261 0.27 -19.02 -0.29
CA PRO A 261 1.36 -18.59 0.60
C PRO A 261 2.61 -19.46 0.52
N GLU A 262 2.51 -20.69 0.03
CA GLU A 262 3.65 -21.63 -0.08
C GLU A 262 4.60 -21.23 -1.22
N HIS A 263 4.11 -20.65 -2.29
CA HIS A 263 4.91 -20.30 -3.47
C HIS A 263 5.12 -18.78 -3.61
N SER A 264 4.19 -17.97 -3.14
CA SER A 264 4.24 -16.51 -3.29
C SER A 264 5.22 -15.82 -2.34
N GLY A 265 5.51 -16.44 -1.19
CA GLY A 265 6.33 -15.84 -0.13
C GLY A 265 5.58 -14.86 0.78
N ILE A 266 4.28 -14.60 0.56
CA ILE A 266 3.43 -13.81 1.47
C ILE A 266 2.48 -14.73 2.25
N ASN A 267 2.68 -14.84 3.56
CA ASN A 267 1.79 -15.56 4.46
C ASN A 267 1.13 -14.59 5.45
N LEU A 268 -0.18 -14.36 5.31
CA LEU A 268 -0.97 -13.53 6.23
C LEU A 268 -1.44 -14.29 7.48
N PHE A 269 -1.27 -15.62 7.53
CA PHE A 269 -1.57 -16.47 8.68
C PHE A 269 -0.36 -16.71 9.58
N ASP A 270 0.77 -16.04 9.32
CA ASP A 270 1.98 -16.15 10.14
C ASP A 270 1.76 -15.52 11.52
N GLU A 271 1.79 -16.36 12.55
CA GLU A 271 1.59 -15.94 13.95
C GLU A 271 2.82 -15.22 14.53
N ASN A 272 4.02 -15.44 13.96
CA ASN A 272 5.25 -14.83 14.44
C ASN A 272 5.44 -13.40 13.93
N TRP A 273 4.85 -13.07 12.76
CA TRP A 273 4.86 -11.72 12.20
C TRP A 273 3.45 -11.32 11.76
N LYS A 274 2.65 -11.01 12.74
CA LYS A 274 1.22 -10.71 12.54
C LYS A 274 1.03 -9.33 11.91
N ILE A 275 0.15 -9.27 10.91
CA ILE A 275 -0.37 -8.00 10.40
C ILE A 275 -1.65 -7.67 11.18
N TYR A 276 -1.64 -6.53 11.86
CA TYR A 276 -2.76 -6.01 12.64
C TYR A 276 -3.66 -5.18 11.73
N SER A 277 -4.95 -5.14 12.06
CA SER A 277 -5.94 -4.39 11.30
C SER A 277 -7.15 -4.06 12.17
N ARG A 278 -7.96 -3.10 11.74
CA ARG A 278 -9.26 -2.82 12.35
C ARG A 278 -10.19 -4.03 12.23
N ASN A 279 -10.95 -4.31 13.28
CA ASN A 279 -12.01 -5.31 13.23
C ASN A 279 -13.21 -4.74 12.44
N SER A 280 -13.80 -5.56 11.57
CA SER A 280 -15.00 -5.20 10.82
C SER A 280 -16.23 -4.95 11.71
N GLY A 281 -16.26 -5.54 12.91
CA GLY A 281 -17.41 -5.54 13.81
C GLY A 281 -18.60 -6.37 13.31
N MET A 282 -18.41 -7.11 12.21
CA MET A 282 -19.45 -7.96 11.63
C MET A 282 -19.51 -9.34 12.29
N THR A 283 -20.63 -10.03 12.10
CA THR A 283 -20.79 -11.43 12.52
C THR A 283 -19.94 -12.36 11.66
N GLY A 284 -19.80 -13.64 12.08
CA GLY A 284 -19.15 -14.64 11.24
C GLY A 284 -19.82 -14.77 9.85
N HIS A 285 -19.07 -15.24 8.87
CA HIS A 285 -19.60 -15.52 7.53
C HIS A 285 -20.53 -16.76 7.55
N ARG A 286 -21.43 -16.80 6.56
CA ARG A 286 -22.36 -17.92 6.36
C ARG A 286 -22.24 -18.47 4.94
N ILE A 287 -21.94 -19.76 4.82
CA ILE A 287 -21.95 -20.50 3.57
C ILE A 287 -23.26 -21.29 3.50
N GLY A 288 -24.03 -21.10 2.43
CA GLY A 288 -25.30 -21.82 2.17
C GLY A 288 -25.05 -23.28 1.81
N ALA A 289 -26.11 -24.12 1.92
CA ALA A 289 -25.99 -25.55 1.69
C ALA A 289 -25.62 -25.91 0.24
N ASP A 290 -26.03 -25.08 -0.73
CA ASP A 290 -25.79 -25.32 -2.16
C ASP A 290 -24.65 -24.45 -2.71
N ALA A 291 -23.89 -23.75 -1.82
CA ALA A 291 -22.76 -22.93 -2.22
C ALA A 291 -21.51 -23.79 -2.49
N GLU A 292 -20.76 -23.42 -3.51
CA GLU A 292 -19.44 -24.02 -3.82
C GLU A 292 -18.34 -23.02 -3.50
N VAL A 293 -17.36 -23.42 -2.67
CA VAL A 293 -16.22 -22.57 -2.32
C VAL A 293 -14.93 -23.34 -2.51
N GLU A 294 -14.01 -22.78 -3.29
CA GLU A 294 -12.72 -23.39 -3.62
C GLU A 294 -11.61 -22.36 -3.53
N ASN A 295 -10.50 -22.68 -2.84
CA ASN A 295 -9.27 -21.86 -2.68
C ASN A 295 -9.54 -20.35 -2.57
N SER A 296 -10.34 -19.92 -1.59
CA SER A 296 -10.80 -18.54 -1.47
C SER A 296 -10.72 -18.01 -0.04
N MET A 297 -10.45 -16.74 0.12
CA MET A 297 -10.55 -16.05 1.41
C MET A 297 -11.92 -15.39 1.55
N ILE A 298 -12.66 -15.77 2.58
CA ILE A 298 -14.00 -15.23 2.88
C ILE A 298 -13.97 -14.68 4.30
N THR A 299 -14.30 -13.40 4.46
CA THR A 299 -14.19 -12.71 5.74
C THR A 299 -15.54 -12.51 6.42
N ASP A 300 -15.52 -11.83 7.58
CA ASP A 300 -16.70 -11.65 8.43
C ASP A 300 -17.91 -11.07 7.69
N GLY A 301 -19.12 -11.46 8.09
CA GLY A 301 -20.37 -10.93 7.56
C GLY A 301 -20.74 -11.40 6.15
N CYS A 302 -19.88 -12.17 5.46
CA CYS A 302 -20.19 -12.68 4.12
C CYS A 302 -21.35 -13.68 4.14
N ARG A 303 -22.17 -13.63 3.08
CA ARG A 303 -23.27 -14.56 2.83
C ARG A 303 -23.11 -15.17 1.45
N ILE A 304 -22.76 -16.45 1.39
CA ILE A 304 -22.42 -17.12 0.14
C ILE A 304 -23.50 -18.19 -0.16
N HIS A 305 -24.20 -18.01 -1.27
CA HIS A 305 -25.22 -18.94 -1.78
C HIS A 305 -24.91 -19.37 -3.23
N GLY A 306 -23.88 -18.78 -3.87
CA GLY A 306 -23.39 -19.12 -5.20
C GLY A 306 -22.03 -19.81 -5.17
N THR A 307 -21.31 -19.72 -6.27
CA THR A 307 -19.97 -20.31 -6.45
C THR A 307 -18.89 -19.25 -6.24
N VAL A 308 -17.86 -19.56 -5.45
CA VAL A 308 -16.70 -18.70 -5.21
C VAL A 308 -15.42 -19.51 -5.40
N LYS A 309 -14.61 -19.16 -6.39
CA LYS A 309 -13.37 -19.88 -6.73
C LYS A 309 -12.21 -18.90 -6.84
N HIS A 310 -11.08 -19.27 -6.25
CA HIS A 310 -9.81 -18.53 -6.30
C HIS A 310 -10.03 -17.01 -6.17
N SER A 311 -10.73 -16.61 -5.11
CA SER A 311 -11.22 -15.23 -4.93
C SER A 311 -11.07 -14.74 -3.50
N ILE A 312 -11.01 -13.41 -3.34
CA ILE A 312 -10.94 -12.77 -2.02
C ILE A 312 -12.20 -11.92 -1.83
N LEU A 313 -12.99 -12.27 -0.81
CA LEU A 313 -14.21 -11.57 -0.43
C LEU A 313 -14.01 -10.86 0.92
N PHE A 314 -14.12 -9.54 0.88
CA PHE A 314 -14.05 -8.70 2.07
C PHE A 314 -15.33 -8.71 2.87
N ALA A 315 -15.32 -8.08 4.04
CA ALA A 315 -16.41 -8.14 5.02
C ALA A 315 -17.77 -7.71 4.43
N GLY A 316 -18.79 -8.50 4.71
CA GLY A 316 -20.18 -8.21 4.34
C GLY A 316 -20.55 -8.45 2.88
N VAL A 317 -19.70 -9.09 2.09
CA VAL A 317 -20.03 -9.45 0.70
C VAL A 317 -21.14 -10.49 0.67
N SER A 318 -22.11 -10.32 -0.23
CA SER A 318 -23.19 -11.25 -0.50
C SER A 318 -23.13 -11.79 -1.92
N VAL A 319 -23.12 -13.12 -2.06
CA VAL A 319 -23.17 -13.83 -3.34
C VAL A 319 -24.44 -14.67 -3.39
N GLU A 320 -25.37 -14.29 -4.26
CA GLU A 320 -26.69 -14.90 -4.38
C GLU A 320 -26.67 -16.23 -5.18
N PRO A 321 -27.75 -17.04 -5.12
CA PRO A 321 -27.81 -18.33 -5.82
C PRO A 321 -27.54 -18.19 -7.32
N GLY A 322 -26.74 -19.13 -7.87
CA GLY A 322 -26.39 -19.17 -9.30
C GLY A 322 -25.35 -18.13 -9.73
N ALA A 323 -24.97 -17.18 -8.86
CA ALA A 323 -23.86 -16.29 -9.14
C ALA A 323 -22.51 -17.01 -9.05
N VAL A 324 -21.55 -16.60 -9.90
CA VAL A 324 -20.19 -17.14 -9.95
C VAL A 324 -19.18 -16.03 -9.75
N VAL A 325 -18.27 -16.21 -8.80
CA VAL A 325 -17.14 -15.32 -8.52
C VAL A 325 -15.86 -16.12 -8.69
N GLU A 326 -15.01 -15.73 -9.64
CA GLU A 326 -13.80 -16.47 -10.00
C GLU A 326 -12.66 -15.52 -10.29
N ASP A 327 -11.46 -15.81 -9.76
CA ASP A 327 -10.25 -14.97 -9.92
C ASP A 327 -10.52 -13.48 -9.55
N ALA A 328 -11.33 -13.22 -8.55
CA ALA A 328 -11.84 -11.89 -8.26
C ALA A 328 -11.48 -11.38 -6.86
N VAL A 329 -11.28 -10.07 -6.76
CA VAL A 329 -11.17 -9.34 -5.50
C VAL A 329 -12.45 -8.54 -5.30
N VAL A 330 -13.28 -8.91 -4.32
CA VAL A 330 -14.57 -8.28 -4.06
C VAL A 330 -14.52 -7.58 -2.71
N MET A 331 -14.52 -6.25 -2.74
CA MET A 331 -14.39 -5.43 -1.53
C MET A 331 -15.72 -5.32 -0.77
N GLY A 332 -15.62 -4.83 0.48
CA GLY A 332 -16.65 -4.94 1.49
C GLY A 332 -18.03 -4.36 1.11
N GLY A 333 -19.09 -4.99 1.64
CA GLY A 333 -20.47 -4.54 1.46
C GLY A 333 -21.05 -4.75 0.06
N THR A 334 -20.32 -5.38 -0.85
CA THR A 334 -20.75 -5.64 -2.23
C THR A 334 -21.78 -6.76 -2.29
N VAL A 335 -22.79 -6.58 -3.15
CA VAL A 335 -23.84 -7.56 -3.41
C VAL A 335 -23.75 -8.03 -4.86
N ILE A 336 -23.57 -9.34 -5.05
CA ILE A 336 -23.57 -10.01 -6.35
C ILE A 336 -24.87 -10.80 -6.45
N LYS A 337 -25.80 -10.33 -7.31
CA LYS A 337 -27.14 -10.88 -7.46
C LYS A 337 -27.14 -12.19 -8.24
N ALA A 338 -28.32 -12.85 -8.20
CA ALA A 338 -28.52 -14.16 -8.77
C ALA A 338 -28.07 -14.25 -10.25
N GLY A 339 -27.38 -15.34 -10.59
CA GLY A 339 -26.91 -15.60 -11.95
C GLY A 339 -25.77 -14.73 -12.46
N ALA A 340 -25.33 -13.70 -11.73
CA ALA A 340 -24.24 -12.82 -12.16
C ALA A 340 -22.90 -13.59 -12.29
N GLN A 341 -22.06 -13.17 -13.23
CA GLN A 341 -20.73 -13.74 -13.49
C GLN A 341 -19.67 -12.67 -13.24
N VAL A 342 -18.83 -12.87 -12.26
CA VAL A 342 -17.79 -11.90 -11.82
C VAL A 342 -16.45 -12.58 -11.91
N ARG A 343 -15.64 -12.25 -12.93
CA ARG A 343 -14.42 -12.99 -13.24
C ARG A 343 -13.25 -12.05 -13.53
N HIS A 344 -12.05 -12.42 -13.08
CA HIS A 344 -10.80 -11.70 -13.30
C HIS A 344 -10.95 -10.18 -13.16
N CYS A 345 -11.34 -9.75 -11.97
CA CYS A 345 -11.69 -8.35 -11.72
C CYS A 345 -11.43 -7.89 -10.29
N ILE A 346 -11.48 -6.57 -10.09
CA ILE A 346 -11.55 -5.93 -8.78
C ILE A 346 -12.86 -5.16 -8.68
N ILE A 347 -13.70 -5.53 -7.71
CA ILE A 347 -14.95 -4.85 -7.38
C ILE A 347 -14.73 -4.07 -6.09
N ALA A 348 -14.87 -2.75 -6.13
CA ALA A 348 -14.69 -1.89 -4.97
C ALA A 348 -15.81 -2.01 -3.93
N GLU A 349 -15.74 -1.22 -2.85
CA GLU A 349 -16.68 -1.28 -1.73
C GLU A 349 -18.10 -0.83 -2.12
N ASN A 350 -19.12 -1.49 -1.55
CA ASN A 350 -20.55 -1.13 -1.68
C ASN A 350 -21.09 -1.14 -3.11
N VAL A 351 -20.58 -2.00 -3.97
CA VAL A 351 -21.06 -2.20 -5.35
C VAL A 351 -22.26 -3.15 -5.35
N VAL A 352 -23.18 -2.95 -6.27
CA VAL A 352 -24.24 -3.91 -6.56
C VAL A 352 -24.11 -4.39 -8.00
N ILE A 353 -23.88 -5.70 -8.19
CA ILE A 353 -23.89 -6.36 -9.49
C ILE A 353 -25.28 -6.96 -9.71
N GLY A 354 -25.98 -6.53 -10.75
CA GLY A 354 -27.35 -6.92 -11.08
C GLY A 354 -27.50 -8.39 -11.50
N GLU A 355 -28.76 -8.84 -11.61
CA GLU A 355 -29.07 -10.21 -12.00
C GLU A 355 -28.54 -10.53 -13.41
N ASN A 356 -27.87 -11.68 -13.56
CA ASN A 356 -27.29 -12.15 -14.81
C ASN A 356 -26.27 -11.17 -15.45
N ALA A 357 -25.81 -10.15 -14.73
CA ALA A 357 -24.76 -9.26 -15.23
C ALA A 357 -23.42 -10.00 -15.34
N VAL A 358 -22.57 -9.58 -16.27
CA VAL A 358 -21.25 -10.16 -16.50
C VAL A 358 -20.20 -9.08 -16.29
N VAL A 359 -19.21 -9.35 -15.44
CA VAL A 359 -18.09 -8.44 -15.19
C VAL A 359 -16.78 -9.19 -15.38
N GLY A 360 -15.96 -8.70 -16.30
CA GLY A 360 -14.69 -9.33 -16.68
C GLY A 360 -14.86 -10.59 -17.53
N GLU A 361 -13.77 -11.29 -17.74
CA GLU A 361 -13.69 -12.49 -18.56
C GLU A 361 -12.79 -13.54 -17.88
N ALA A 362 -13.12 -14.80 -17.99
CA ALA A 362 -12.33 -15.86 -17.38
C ALA A 362 -10.92 -15.93 -17.98
N LEU A 363 -9.90 -16.16 -17.15
CA LEU A 363 -8.51 -16.34 -17.58
C LEU A 363 -8.36 -17.51 -18.56
N SER A 364 -9.13 -18.58 -18.37
CA SER A 364 -9.18 -19.76 -19.25
C SER A 364 -9.73 -19.45 -20.66
N GLU A 365 -10.50 -18.39 -20.82
CA GLU A 365 -11.06 -17.91 -22.09
C GLU A 365 -10.17 -16.87 -22.78
N GLY A 366 -8.96 -16.63 -22.25
CA GLY A 366 -7.98 -15.69 -22.78
C GLY A 366 -8.21 -14.26 -22.33
N GLY A 367 -8.92 -14.06 -21.22
CA GLY A 367 -9.20 -12.77 -20.60
C GLY A 367 -7.94 -11.94 -20.44
N LYS A 368 -7.92 -10.78 -21.10
CA LYS A 368 -6.77 -9.87 -21.10
C LYS A 368 -7.09 -8.66 -20.23
N GLY A 369 -6.47 -8.67 -19.04
CA GLY A 369 -6.52 -7.56 -18.11
C GLY A 369 -7.70 -7.59 -17.15
N VAL A 370 -7.54 -6.84 -16.07
CA VAL A 370 -8.41 -6.86 -14.90
C VAL A 370 -9.52 -5.83 -15.07
N ALA A 371 -10.78 -6.27 -15.10
CA ALA A 371 -11.92 -5.36 -15.06
C ALA A 371 -12.02 -4.71 -13.67
N THR A 372 -12.40 -3.45 -13.60
CA THR A 372 -12.46 -2.70 -12.33
C THR A 372 -13.76 -1.93 -12.21
N VAL A 373 -14.46 -2.13 -11.08
CA VAL A 373 -15.69 -1.40 -10.76
C VAL A 373 -15.45 -0.55 -9.51
N GLY A 374 -15.67 0.75 -9.62
CA GLY A 374 -15.49 1.74 -8.56
C GLY A 374 -16.52 1.65 -7.44
N ALA A 375 -16.21 2.26 -6.29
CA ALA A 375 -17.02 2.18 -5.09
C ALA A 375 -18.42 2.80 -5.24
N GLY A 376 -19.43 2.07 -4.74
CA GLY A 376 -20.84 2.49 -4.76
C GLY A 376 -21.53 2.44 -6.13
N VAL A 377 -20.89 1.83 -7.13
CA VAL A 377 -21.46 1.69 -8.48
C VAL A 377 -22.55 0.62 -8.49
N TYR A 378 -23.61 0.87 -9.25
CA TYR A 378 -24.64 -0.11 -9.60
C TYR A 378 -24.44 -0.59 -11.05
N ILE A 379 -24.20 -1.89 -11.23
CA ILE A 379 -24.21 -2.54 -12.53
C ILE A 379 -25.58 -3.17 -12.73
N GLY A 380 -26.31 -2.72 -13.75
CA GLY A 380 -27.69 -3.14 -14.01
C GLY A 380 -27.82 -4.60 -14.43
N ASP A 381 -29.03 -5.12 -14.33
CA ASP A 381 -29.33 -6.51 -14.68
C ASP A 381 -29.00 -6.78 -16.17
N ASN A 382 -28.37 -7.92 -16.46
CA ASN A 382 -27.90 -8.33 -17.80
C ASN A 382 -26.86 -7.38 -18.45
N ALA A 383 -26.28 -6.43 -17.71
CA ALA A 383 -25.20 -5.59 -18.21
C ALA A 383 -23.91 -6.40 -18.40
N LYS A 384 -23.04 -5.93 -19.30
CA LYS A 384 -21.73 -6.59 -19.56
C LYS A 384 -20.61 -5.58 -19.43
N ILE A 385 -19.63 -5.89 -18.62
CA ILE A 385 -18.39 -5.14 -18.41
C ILE A 385 -17.24 -5.99 -18.90
N GLY A 386 -16.56 -5.54 -19.96
CA GLY A 386 -15.46 -6.28 -20.58
C GLY A 386 -14.17 -6.28 -19.78
N PRO A 387 -13.17 -7.08 -20.20
CA PRO A 387 -11.84 -7.07 -19.61
C PRO A 387 -11.17 -5.69 -19.79
N ASN A 388 -10.32 -5.29 -18.82
CA ASN A 388 -9.72 -3.94 -18.75
C ASN A 388 -10.69 -2.75 -18.60
N ALA A 389 -12.00 -2.95 -18.63
CA ALA A 389 -12.93 -1.86 -18.44
C ALA A 389 -12.79 -1.26 -17.03
N MET A 390 -12.91 0.06 -16.94
CA MET A 390 -12.86 0.81 -15.69
C MET A 390 -14.14 1.59 -15.50
N VAL A 391 -15.01 1.07 -14.66
CA VAL A 391 -16.35 1.62 -14.44
C VAL A 391 -16.37 2.43 -13.16
N SER A 392 -16.70 3.73 -13.26
CA SER A 392 -16.79 4.64 -12.11
C SER A 392 -18.20 5.22 -11.94
N GLU A 393 -19.12 4.92 -12.82
CA GLU A 393 -20.51 5.38 -12.81
C GLU A 393 -21.47 4.20 -12.99
N ASN A 394 -22.75 4.41 -12.63
CA ASN A 394 -23.75 3.37 -12.77
C ASN A 394 -23.98 2.96 -14.22
N VAL A 395 -24.10 1.67 -14.45
CA VAL A 395 -24.38 1.07 -15.77
C VAL A 395 -25.82 0.57 -15.80
N LYS A 396 -26.57 0.91 -16.84
CA LYS A 396 -27.95 0.48 -16.98
C LYS A 396 -28.06 -1.00 -17.35
N GLY A 397 -29.23 -1.58 -17.07
CA GLY A 397 -29.53 -2.95 -17.45
C GLY A 397 -29.39 -3.19 -18.96
N GLY A 398 -28.73 -4.29 -19.33
CA GLY A 398 -28.47 -4.67 -20.73
C GLY A 398 -27.43 -3.82 -21.46
N GLU A 399 -26.79 -2.86 -20.81
CA GLU A 399 -25.72 -2.01 -21.38
C GLU A 399 -24.39 -2.77 -21.41
N GLU A 400 -23.54 -2.47 -22.39
CA GLU A 400 -22.21 -3.07 -22.51
C GLU A 400 -21.14 -1.96 -22.42
N GLN A 401 -20.07 -2.20 -21.63
CA GLN A 401 -18.89 -1.34 -21.52
C GLN A 401 -17.63 -2.18 -21.71
N TRP A 402 -16.71 -1.70 -22.55
CA TRP A 402 -15.50 -2.43 -22.95
C TRP A 402 -14.24 -1.62 -22.63
#